data_159bed968ecaa75f6263dadf682d35dd
#
_entry.id   159bed968ecaa75f6263dadf682d35dd
#
_cell.length_a   1.000
_cell.length_b   1.000
_cell.length_c   1.000
_cell.angle_alpha   90.00
_cell.angle_beta   90.00
_cell.angle_gamma   90.00
#
_symmetry.space_group_name_H-M   'P 1'
#
loop_
_entity.id
_entity.type
_entity.pdbx_description
1 polymer ?
#
loop_
_entity_poly.entity_id
_entity_poly.type
_entity_poly.pdbx_seq_one_letter_code
_entity_poly.pdbx_strand_id
1 'polypeptide(L)'
;NDLVAFATGVLIDRQIERGYVQIEKQWPKFFTHTTVRNFKPKSIAELHLGAQSFYDIPTLTPYPFLEGGGLSEYFIQVGKTGARYGWSFEARLDDDLDQLMEVVRAFPAMAANTEDEKSLGLLINLGTGAPATSFFNVGNANLGQMKLGRESLLRVLRYLSTKRDPYTGGLIPTGTLQLVVGPALEGLANAVMGAGRVVIT
;
A
#
# COMPACT_ATOMS: atom_id res chain seq x y z
N ASN A 1 11.28 -13.84 -41.72
CA ASN A 1 11.66 -12.78 -40.74
C ASN A 1 10.67 -12.65 -39.57
N ASP A 2 9.39 -12.95 -39.76
CA ASP A 2 8.37 -12.76 -38.70
C ASP A 2 8.51 -13.74 -37.54
N LEU A 3 8.98 -14.98 -37.84
CA LEU A 3 9.15 -16.00 -36.79
C LEU A 3 10.29 -15.65 -35.82
N VAL A 4 11.37 -15.07 -36.31
CA VAL A 4 12.51 -14.63 -35.49
C VAL A 4 12.09 -13.44 -34.64
N ALA A 5 11.39 -12.47 -35.23
CA ALA A 5 10.86 -11.31 -34.47
C ALA A 5 9.90 -11.72 -33.36
N PHE A 6 9.01 -12.70 -33.65
CA PHE A 6 8.10 -13.25 -32.65
C PHE A 6 8.85 -13.98 -31.52
N ALA A 7 9.81 -14.84 -31.86
CA ALA A 7 10.60 -15.58 -30.87
C ALA A 7 11.40 -14.65 -29.98
N THR A 8 12.00 -13.60 -30.55
CA THR A 8 12.75 -12.57 -29.79
C THR A 8 11.81 -11.80 -28.84
N GLY A 9 10.61 -11.43 -29.30
CA GLY A 9 9.63 -10.77 -28.46
C GLY A 9 9.24 -11.60 -27.25
N VAL A 10 8.96 -12.89 -27.42
CA VAL A 10 8.62 -13.82 -26.33
C VAL A 10 9.76 -13.99 -25.33
N LEU A 11 11.01 -14.01 -25.81
CA LEU A 11 12.18 -14.10 -24.92
C LEU A 11 12.34 -12.85 -24.07
N ILE A 12 12.17 -11.68 -24.66
CA ILE A 12 12.23 -10.39 -23.98
C ILE A 12 11.13 -10.32 -22.90
N ASP A 13 9.90 -10.65 -23.25
CA ASP A 13 8.79 -10.65 -22.29
C ASP A 13 9.05 -11.55 -21.09
N ARG A 14 9.58 -12.76 -21.32
CA ARG A 14 9.93 -13.68 -20.23
C ARG A 14 11.10 -13.17 -19.37
N GLN A 15 12.05 -12.47 -19.94
CA GLN A 15 13.15 -11.87 -19.17
C GLN A 15 12.65 -10.73 -18.30
N ILE A 16 11.77 -9.88 -18.82
CA ILE A 16 11.15 -8.79 -18.08
C ILE A 16 10.33 -9.36 -16.91
N GLU A 17 9.49 -10.38 -17.18
CA GLU A 17 8.68 -11.02 -16.14
C GLU A 17 9.52 -11.65 -15.03
N ARG A 18 10.56 -12.39 -15.37
CA ARG A 18 11.49 -12.98 -14.38
C ARG A 18 12.20 -11.92 -13.56
N GLY A 19 12.69 -10.86 -14.19
CA GLY A 19 13.33 -9.74 -13.50
C GLY A 19 12.39 -9.05 -12.54
N TYR A 20 11.15 -8.83 -12.94
CA TYR A 20 10.13 -8.19 -12.13
C TYR A 20 9.75 -8.99 -10.87
N VAL A 21 9.67 -10.33 -10.98
CA VAL A 21 9.38 -11.21 -9.83
C VAL A 21 10.51 -11.22 -8.81
N GLN A 22 11.77 -11.03 -9.25
CA GLN A 22 12.95 -11.05 -8.38
C GLN A 22 13.15 -9.75 -7.58
N ILE A 23 12.51 -8.65 -7.98
CA ILE A 23 12.69 -7.36 -7.30
C ILE A 23 11.83 -7.30 -6.05
N GLU A 24 12.45 -6.99 -4.93
CA GLU A 24 11.74 -6.76 -3.67
C GLU A 24 11.00 -5.42 -3.73
N LYS A 25 9.68 -5.49 -3.60
CA LYS A 25 8.79 -4.33 -3.55
C LYS A 25 8.51 -3.95 -2.11
N GLN A 26 8.39 -2.65 -1.84
CA GLN A 26 8.11 -2.16 -0.49
C GLN A 26 6.61 -2.11 -0.18
N TRP A 27 5.79 -1.78 -1.17
CA TRP A 27 4.36 -1.57 -0.98
C TRP A 27 3.59 -2.77 -0.38
N PRO A 28 3.93 -4.06 -0.62
CA PRO A 28 3.22 -5.18 -0.02
C PRO A 28 3.34 -5.26 1.51
N LYS A 29 4.31 -4.53 2.08
CA LYS A 29 4.51 -4.46 3.53
C LYS A 29 3.45 -3.60 4.22
N PHE A 30 2.77 -2.72 3.48
CA PHE A 30 1.83 -1.71 4.01
C PHE A 30 0.40 -1.90 3.53
N PHE A 31 0.20 -2.58 2.41
CA PHE A 31 -1.10 -2.69 1.76
C PHE A 31 -1.57 -4.13 1.65
N THR A 32 -2.87 -4.33 1.79
CA THR A 32 -3.50 -5.63 1.58
C THR A 32 -3.82 -5.81 0.11
N HIS A 33 -3.58 -7.01 -0.40
CA HIS A 33 -3.87 -7.37 -1.79
C HIS A 33 -5.34 -7.70 -1.99
N THR A 34 -5.91 -7.20 -3.08
CA THR A 34 -7.21 -7.68 -3.59
C THR A 34 -7.10 -7.95 -5.09
N THR A 35 -7.84 -8.93 -5.55
CA THR A 35 -7.87 -9.28 -6.97
C THR A 35 -9.11 -8.69 -7.62
N VAL A 36 -8.93 -8.01 -8.75
CA VAL A 36 -10.00 -7.44 -9.57
C VAL A 36 -9.92 -8.05 -10.97
N ARG A 37 -11.05 -8.53 -11.51
CA ARG A 37 -11.10 -9.25 -12.79
C ARG A 37 -11.29 -8.35 -14.01
N ASN A 38 -11.64 -7.09 -13.80
CA ASN A 38 -11.92 -6.14 -14.88
C ASN A 38 -11.56 -4.71 -14.45
N PHE A 39 -11.61 -3.77 -15.39
CA PHE A 39 -11.29 -2.35 -15.15
C PHE A 39 -12.47 -1.53 -14.59
N LYS A 40 -13.60 -2.16 -14.29
CA LYS A 40 -14.73 -1.47 -13.67
C LYS A 40 -14.45 -1.20 -12.19
N PRO A 41 -14.94 -0.08 -11.63
CA PRO A 41 -14.87 0.15 -10.19
C PRO A 41 -15.51 -1.00 -9.43
N LYS A 42 -14.77 -1.54 -8.45
CA LYS A 42 -15.28 -2.56 -7.53
C LYS A 42 -15.62 -1.86 -6.23
N SER A 43 -16.88 -1.98 -5.81
CA SER A 43 -17.32 -1.55 -4.49
C SER A 43 -16.85 -2.56 -3.43
N ILE A 44 -16.32 -2.02 -2.34
CA ILE A 44 -15.99 -2.76 -1.12
C ILE A 44 -16.82 -2.13 -0.02
N ALA A 45 -17.75 -2.90 0.52
CA ALA A 45 -18.59 -2.49 1.64
C ALA A 45 -17.94 -2.96 2.95
N GLU A 46 -17.74 -2.03 3.88
CA GLU A 46 -17.30 -2.31 5.23
C GLU A 46 -18.47 -2.09 6.20
N LEU A 47 -18.85 -3.15 6.88
CA LEU A 47 -19.92 -3.10 7.87
C LEU A 47 -19.32 -2.84 9.26
N HIS A 48 -19.65 -1.71 9.85
CA HIS A 48 -19.24 -1.33 11.19
C HIS A 48 -20.21 -1.91 12.21
N LEU A 49 -19.95 -3.11 12.71
CA LEU A 49 -20.74 -3.73 13.78
C LEU A 49 -20.29 -3.26 15.17
N GLY A 50 -19.14 -2.62 15.28
CA GLY A 50 -18.55 -2.16 16.54
C GLY A 50 -18.23 -3.31 17.50
N ALA A 51 -17.84 -2.94 18.70
CA ALA A 51 -17.65 -3.88 19.80
C ALA A 51 -19.00 -4.11 20.54
N GLN A 52 -20.03 -4.52 19.79
CA GLN A 52 -21.29 -4.90 20.41
C GLN A 52 -21.13 -6.28 21.03
N SER A 53 -21.56 -6.41 22.29
CA SER A 53 -21.61 -7.69 22.97
C SER A 53 -22.97 -8.35 22.73
N PHE A 54 -22.98 -9.67 22.67
CA PHE A 54 -24.24 -10.39 22.69
C PHE A 54 -24.94 -10.18 24.04
N TYR A 55 -26.26 -10.16 24.00
CA TYR A 55 -27.07 -9.99 25.20
C TYR A 55 -27.27 -11.35 25.90
N ASP A 56 -27.28 -11.33 27.22
CA ASP A 56 -27.73 -12.48 28.01
C ASP A 56 -29.23 -12.64 27.85
N ILE A 57 -29.64 -13.78 27.30
CA ILE A 57 -31.05 -14.03 26.95
C ILE A 57 -31.63 -15.06 27.92
N PRO A 58 -32.66 -14.69 28.72
CA PRO A 58 -33.36 -15.63 29.58
C PRO A 58 -34.04 -16.72 28.75
N THR A 59 -34.25 -17.89 29.37
CA THR A 59 -34.95 -19.01 28.75
C THR A 59 -36.34 -18.59 28.29
N LEU A 60 -36.75 -18.98 27.06
CA LEU A 60 -38.03 -18.66 26.43
C LEU A 60 -38.23 -17.19 26.02
N THR A 61 -37.18 -16.37 25.99
CA THR A 61 -37.24 -15.00 25.48
C THR A 61 -36.78 -14.94 24.02
N PRO A 62 -37.43 -14.19 23.12
CA PRO A 62 -36.98 -14.02 21.75
C PRO A 62 -35.63 -13.29 21.70
N TYR A 63 -34.80 -13.65 20.73
CA TYR A 63 -33.53 -12.98 20.50
C TYR A 63 -33.73 -11.53 20.09
N PRO A 64 -33.07 -10.56 20.74
CA PRO A 64 -33.12 -9.16 20.32
C PRO A 64 -32.40 -8.99 19.00
N PHE A 65 -32.86 -8.04 18.17
CA PHE A 65 -32.14 -7.64 16.98
C PHE A 65 -30.94 -6.82 17.39
N LEU A 66 -29.77 -7.15 16.79
CA LEU A 66 -28.63 -6.26 16.83
C LEU A 66 -28.96 -5.04 15.95
N GLU A 67 -28.93 -3.86 16.53
CA GLU A 67 -29.03 -2.63 15.74
C GLU A 67 -27.79 -2.54 14.84
N GLY A 68 -28.00 -2.44 13.52
CA GLY A 68 -26.96 -2.38 12.54
C GLY A 68 -26.06 -1.15 12.75
N GLY A 69 -24.76 -1.35 12.70
CA GLY A 69 -23.79 -0.27 12.63
C GLY A 69 -23.85 0.46 11.28
N GLY A 70 -22.98 1.43 11.08
CA GLY A 70 -22.82 2.13 9.81
C GLY A 70 -22.28 1.23 8.71
N LEU A 71 -22.61 1.55 7.48
CA LEU A 71 -22.04 0.96 6.29
C LEU A 71 -21.13 2.01 5.62
N SER A 72 -19.87 1.67 5.41
CA SER A 72 -18.96 2.47 4.59
C SER A 72 -18.71 1.76 3.28
N GLU A 73 -18.77 2.50 2.18
CA GLU A 73 -18.53 1.97 0.85
C GLU A 73 -17.31 2.65 0.24
N TYR A 74 -16.37 1.85 -0.23
CA TYR A 74 -15.17 2.30 -0.91
C TYR A 74 -15.12 1.72 -2.31
N PHE A 75 -14.57 2.49 -3.25
CA PHE A 75 -14.42 2.06 -4.63
C PHE A 75 -12.94 1.85 -4.93
N ILE A 76 -12.61 0.69 -5.49
CA ILE A 76 -11.28 0.38 -6.00
C ILE A 76 -11.39 0.18 -7.50
N GLN A 77 -10.53 0.86 -8.26
CA GLN A 77 -10.46 0.72 -9.71
C GLN A 77 -9.02 0.48 -10.14
N VAL A 78 -8.84 -0.49 -11.04
CA VAL A 78 -7.55 -0.79 -11.64
C VAL A 78 -7.23 0.26 -12.70
N GLY A 79 -6.06 0.87 -12.60
CA GLY A 79 -5.48 1.72 -13.63
C GLY A 79 -4.48 0.94 -14.49
N LYS A 80 -4.15 1.48 -15.66
CA LYS A 80 -3.11 0.95 -16.54
C LYS A 80 -1.93 1.93 -16.56
N THR A 81 -0.73 1.41 -16.32
CA THR A 81 0.51 2.16 -16.41
C THR A 81 1.46 1.43 -17.32
N GLY A 82 2.18 2.15 -18.15
CA GLY A 82 3.16 1.56 -19.05
C GLY A 82 4.03 2.62 -19.69
N ALA A 83 5.18 2.21 -20.19
CA ALA A 83 6.08 3.03 -20.98
C ALA A 83 6.40 2.34 -22.30
N ARG A 84 6.79 3.12 -23.30
CA ARG A 84 7.20 2.65 -24.60
C ARG A 84 8.63 3.11 -24.86
N TYR A 85 9.48 2.19 -25.23
CA TYR A 85 10.81 2.51 -25.72
C TYR A 85 10.85 2.37 -27.25
N GLY A 86 11.34 3.40 -27.92
CA GLY A 86 11.53 3.39 -29.38
C GLY A 86 13.01 3.31 -29.71
N TRP A 87 13.36 2.47 -30.66
CA TRP A 87 14.72 2.33 -31.18
C TRP A 87 14.81 2.92 -32.58
N SER A 88 15.89 3.72 -32.83
CA SER A 88 16.06 4.30 -34.15
C SER A 88 16.52 3.24 -35.18
N PHE A 89 16.23 3.53 -36.43
CA PHE A 89 16.64 2.63 -37.53
C PHE A 89 18.18 2.56 -37.66
N GLU A 90 18.86 3.66 -37.40
CA GLU A 90 20.32 3.76 -37.41
C GLU A 90 20.94 2.88 -36.33
N ALA A 91 20.45 2.96 -35.09
CA ALA A 91 20.93 2.12 -33.99
C ALA A 91 20.72 0.62 -34.26
N ARG A 92 19.69 0.28 -35.03
CA ARG A 92 19.45 -1.11 -35.48
C ARG A 92 20.43 -1.56 -36.54
N LEU A 93 20.87 -0.66 -37.43
CA LEU A 93 21.85 -0.95 -38.45
C LEU A 93 23.26 -1.10 -37.87
N ASP A 94 23.59 -0.34 -36.84
CA ASP A 94 24.88 -0.37 -36.16
C ASP A 94 25.01 -1.57 -35.18
N ASP A 95 24.01 -2.43 -35.13
CA ASP A 95 23.93 -3.70 -34.36
C ASP A 95 24.20 -3.52 -32.85
N ASP A 96 23.70 -2.43 -32.29
CA ASP A 96 23.89 -2.06 -30.87
C ASP A 96 22.92 -2.83 -29.97
N LEU A 97 22.94 -4.18 -30.08
CA LEU A 97 22.08 -5.10 -29.35
C LEU A 97 22.28 -5.02 -27.83
N ASP A 98 23.49 -4.68 -27.40
CA ASP A 98 23.83 -4.56 -25.98
C ASP A 98 23.03 -3.45 -25.29
N GLN A 99 22.85 -2.30 -25.95
CA GLN A 99 22.05 -1.20 -25.43
C GLN A 99 20.55 -1.60 -25.30
N LEU A 100 20.01 -2.35 -26.26
CA LEU A 100 18.65 -2.85 -26.17
C LEU A 100 18.47 -3.80 -24.98
N MET A 101 19.41 -4.69 -24.77
CA MET A 101 19.38 -5.64 -23.67
C MET A 101 19.51 -4.95 -22.30
N GLU A 102 20.22 -3.84 -22.24
CA GLU A 102 20.35 -3.03 -21.02
C GLU A 102 19.01 -2.36 -20.67
N VAL A 103 18.29 -1.82 -21.66
CA VAL A 103 16.94 -1.28 -21.47
C VAL A 103 15.97 -2.38 -21.02
N VAL A 104 16.02 -3.56 -21.63
CA VAL A 104 15.18 -4.70 -21.24
C VAL A 104 15.42 -5.11 -19.77
N ARG A 105 16.68 -5.05 -19.31
CA ARG A 105 17.04 -5.33 -17.92
C ARG A 105 16.57 -4.25 -16.95
N ALA A 106 16.47 -2.99 -17.40
CA ALA A 106 16.02 -1.87 -16.59
C ALA A 106 14.49 -1.83 -16.39
N PHE A 107 13.70 -2.32 -17.35
CA PHE A 107 12.24 -2.27 -17.29
C PHE A 107 11.61 -2.89 -16.03
N PRO A 108 12.04 -4.06 -15.55
CA PRO A 108 11.52 -4.63 -14.31
C PRO A 108 11.69 -3.70 -13.11
N ALA A 109 12.86 -3.07 -12.98
CA ALA A 109 13.13 -2.13 -11.90
C ALA A 109 12.26 -0.87 -12.02
N MET A 110 12.09 -0.33 -13.21
CA MET A 110 11.21 0.81 -13.46
C MET A 110 9.74 0.49 -13.12
N ALA A 111 9.28 -0.71 -13.46
CA ALA A 111 7.92 -1.15 -13.14
C ALA A 111 7.71 -1.27 -11.63
N ALA A 112 8.62 -1.94 -10.91
CA ALA A 112 8.57 -2.09 -9.47
C ALA A 112 8.62 -0.73 -8.73
N ASN A 113 9.53 0.14 -9.14
CA ASN A 113 9.62 1.50 -8.59
C ASN A 113 8.33 2.31 -8.83
N THR A 114 7.73 2.19 -10.02
CA THR A 114 6.47 2.88 -10.31
C THR A 114 5.32 2.39 -9.42
N GLU A 115 5.28 1.09 -9.11
CA GLU A 115 4.30 0.54 -8.17
C GLU A 115 4.52 1.07 -6.75
N ASP A 116 5.77 1.06 -6.28
CA ASP A 116 6.12 1.60 -4.97
C ASP A 116 5.80 3.10 -4.89
N GLU A 117 6.19 3.90 -5.88
CA GLU A 117 5.89 5.33 -5.94
C GLU A 117 4.40 5.61 -5.90
N LYS A 118 3.59 4.92 -6.70
CA LYS A 118 2.14 5.12 -6.70
C LYS A 118 1.49 4.71 -5.39
N SER A 119 1.95 3.63 -4.81
CA SER A 119 1.39 3.09 -3.57
C SER A 119 1.78 3.97 -2.38
N LEU A 120 3.06 4.30 -2.25
CA LEU A 120 3.56 5.18 -1.19
C LEU A 120 3.05 6.62 -1.35
N GLY A 121 2.82 7.08 -2.58
CA GLY A 121 2.23 8.38 -2.89
C GLY A 121 0.82 8.56 -2.31
N LEU A 122 0.12 7.48 -1.96
CA LEU A 122 -1.14 7.56 -1.20
C LEU A 122 -0.93 7.97 0.26
N LEU A 123 0.23 7.69 0.83
CA LEU A 123 0.55 7.98 2.23
C LEU A 123 1.42 9.23 2.38
N ILE A 124 2.37 9.44 1.47
CA ILE A 124 3.33 10.54 1.54
C ILE A 124 3.44 11.26 0.19
N ASN A 125 3.67 12.56 0.24
CA ASN A 125 4.07 13.31 -0.94
C ASN A 125 5.56 13.04 -1.20
N LEU A 126 5.87 12.28 -2.25
CA LEU A 126 7.23 11.83 -2.56
C LEU A 126 8.20 12.99 -2.85
N GLY A 127 7.69 14.14 -3.33
CA GLY A 127 8.53 15.32 -3.60
C GLY A 127 8.95 16.08 -2.35
N THR A 128 8.13 16.10 -1.31
CA THR A 128 8.37 16.85 -0.07
C THR A 128 8.57 15.98 1.16
N GLY A 129 8.25 14.69 1.09
CA GLY A 129 8.25 13.80 2.25
C GLY A 129 7.14 14.08 3.27
N ALA A 130 6.26 15.04 2.98
CA ALA A 130 5.15 15.38 3.86
C ALA A 130 4.03 14.33 3.77
N PRO A 131 3.21 14.16 4.83
CA PRO A 131 2.02 13.30 4.76
C PRO A 131 1.09 13.72 3.62
N ALA A 132 0.50 12.74 2.92
CA ALA A 132 -0.47 13.01 1.86
C ALA A 132 -1.75 13.60 2.47
N THR A 133 -2.10 14.82 2.11
CA THR A 133 -3.23 15.57 2.69
C THR A 133 -4.60 14.98 2.35
N SER A 134 -4.69 14.18 1.29
CA SER A 134 -5.90 13.43 0.94
C SER A 134 -6.25 12.38 2.00
N PHE A 135 -5.26 11.76 2.61
CA PHE A 135 -5.44 10.74 3.63
C PHE A 135 -5.20 11.29 5.04
N PHE A 136 -4.09 12.03 5.25
CA PHE A 136 -3.75 12.61 6.55
C PHE A 136 -4.24 14.05 6.64
N ASN A 137 -5.29 14.28 7.39
CA ASN A 137 -5.85 15.61 7.60
C ASN A 137 -6.54 15.73 8.97
N VAL A 138 -6.87 16.95 9.34
CA VAL A 138 -7.51 17.26 10.62
C VAL A 138 -8.89 16.63 10.73
N GLY A 139 -9.65 16.57 9.60
CA GLY A 139 -10.99 15.97 9.57
C GLY A 139 -10.98 14.46 9.87
N ASN A 140 -9.94 13.76 9.42
CA ASN A 140 -9.76 12.35 9.70
C ASN A 140 -9.13 12.08 11.08
N ALA A 141 -8.73 13.13 11.81
CA ALA A 141 -8.07 13.05 13.12
C ALA A 141 -6.87 12.08 13.13
N ASN A 142 -6.13 12.00 12.02
CA ASN A 142 -4.99 11.08 11.84
C ASN A 142 -3.67 11.81 11.55
N LEU A 143 -3.62 13.14 11.67
CA LEU A 143 -2.44 13.96 11.47
C LEU A 143 -1.92 14.48 12.82
N GLY A 144 -0.68 14.11 13.16
CA GLY A 144 0.05 14.64 14.31
C GLY A 144 1.23 15.50 13.86
N GLN A 145 1.59 16.50 14.66
CA GLN A 145 2.72 17.41 14.38
C GLN A 145 3.90 17.23 15.36
N MET A 146 3.91 16.12 16.09
CA MET A 146 4.96 15.86 17.07
C MET A 146 6.18 15.23 16.41
N LYS A 147 7.38 15.62 16.88
CA LYS A 147 8.62 14.93 16.49
C LYS A 147 8.63 13.51 17.03
N LEU A 148 9.25 12.60 16.29
CA LEU A 148 9.42 11.22 16.72
C LEU A 148 10.23 11.17 18.02
N GLY A 149 9.70 10.50 19.03
CA GLY A 149 10.32 10.32 20.33
C GLY A 149 9.48 9.35 21.16
N ARG A 150 10.02 8.90 22.30
CA ARG A 150 9.35 7.95 23.18
C ARG A 150 8.00 8.47 23.68
N GLU A 151 7.96 9.72 24.11
CA GLU A 151 6.74 10.34 24.64
C GLU A 151 5.67 10.50 23.56
N SER A 152 6.05 10.99 22.38
CA SER A 152 5.13 11.13 21.24
C SER A 152 4.57 9.77 20.79
N LEU A 153 5.41 8.73 20.79
CA LEU A 153 4.97 7.37 20.46
C LEU A 153 3.96 6.84 21.47
N LEU A 154 4.25 6.96 22.77
CA LEU A 154 3.32 6.58 23.84
C LEU A 154 1.99 7.32 23.75
N ARG A 155 2.02 8.61 23.40
CA ARG A 155 0.81 9.40 23.20
C ARG A 155 -0.03 8.91 22.03
N VAL A 156 0.63 8.56 20.90
CA VAL A 156 -0.05 7.97 19.73
C VAL A 156 -0.65 6.61 20.08
N LEU A 157 0.10 5.75 20.75
CA LEU A 157 -0.40 4.43 21.19
C LEU A 157 -1.63 4.57 22.09
N ARG A 158 -1.57 5.48 23.06
CA ARG A 158 -2.73 5.79 23.92
C ARG A 158 -3.91 6.29 23.12
N TYR A 159 -3.69 7.20 22.15
CA TYR A 159 -4.75 7.71 21.29
C TYR A 159 -5.39 6.58 20.46
N LEU A 160 -4.59 5.70 19.85
CA LEU A 160 -5.09 4.58 19.07
C LEU A 160 -5.87 3.57 19.93
N SER A 161 -5.39 3.27 21.14
CA SER A 161 -6.07 2.33 22.05
C SER A 161 -7.41 2.86 22.61
N THR A 162 -7.61 4.17 22.59
CA THR A 162 -8.85 4.80 23.05
C THR A 162 -9.78 5.23 21.91
N LYS A 163 -9.36 4.99 20.65
CA LYS A 163 -10.16 5.36 19.49
C LYS A 163 -11.47 4.56 19.45
N ARG A 164 -12.55 5.27 19.19
CA ARG A 164 -13.90 4.68 19.12
C ARG A 164 -14.41 4.73 17.69
N ASP A 165 -15.21 3.74 17.36
CA ASP A 165 -15.94 3.69 16.11
C ASP A 165 -17.01 4.81 16.12
N PRO A 166 -17.05 5.69 15.10
CA PRO A 166 -18.01 6.79 15.03
C PRO A 166 -19.45 6.33 14.92
N TYR A 167 -19.71 5.13 14.43
CA TYR A 167 -21.07 4.59 14.23
C TYR A 167 -21.60 3.88 15.46
N THR A 168 -20.77 3.13 16.17
CA THR A 168 -21.19 2.28 17.27
C THR A 168 -20.72 2.78 18.63
N GLY A 169 -19.77 3.75 18.65
CA GLY A 169 -19.15 4.23 19.88
C GLY A 169 -18.26 3.22 20.61
N GLY A 170 -18.18 1.97 20.10
CA GLY A 170 -17.34 0.92 20.66
C GLY A 170 -15.85 1.18 20.45
N LEU A 171 -14.99 0.61 21.30
CA LEU A 171 -13.55 0.69 21.12
C LEU A 171 -13.14 -0.10 19.87
N ILE A 172 -12.31 0.50 19.02
CA ILE A 172 -11.72 -0.19 17.87
C ILE A 172 -10.55 -1.05 18.38
N PRO A 173 -10.57 -2.39 18.18
CA PRO A 173 -9.47 -3.23 18.59
C PRO A 173 -8.22 -2.87 17.77
N THR A 174 -7.17 -2.44 18.46
CA THR A 174 -5.86 -2.17 17.86
C THR A 174 -5.12 -3.49 17.70
N GLY A 175 -4.90 -3.92 16.44
CA GLY A 175 -4.04 -5.05 16.12
C GLY A 175 -2.55 -4.72 16.27
N THR A 176 -1.71 -5.47 15.58
CA THR A 176 -0.27 -5.19 15.52
C THR A 176 -0.03 -3.86 14.83
N LEU A 177 0.63 -2.94 15.52
CA LEU A 177 1.00 -1.64 14.98
C LEU A 177 2.41 -1.69 14.39
N GLN A 178 2.61 -1.01 13.27
CA GLN A 178 3.91 -0.87 12.63
C GLN A 178 4.31 0.60 12.64
N LEU A 179 5.55 0.87 13.03
CA LEU A 179 6.16 2.19 12.90
C LEU A 179 6.91 2.26 11.57
N VAL A 180 6.46 3.12 10.69
CA VAL A 180 7.09 3.37 9.39
C VAL A 180 7.81 4.71 9.45
N VAL A 181 9.09 4.71 9.11
CA VAL A 181 9.93 5.92 9.14
C VAL A 181 10.81 5.97 7.88
N GLY A 182 11.17 7.18 7.47
CA GLY A 182 12.19 7.33 6.43
C GLY A 182 13.59 6.95 6.94
N PRO A 183 14.55 6.68 6.02
CA PRO A 183 15.91 6.23 6.39
C PRO A 183 16.64 7.16 7.36
N ALA A 184 16.42 8.46 7.25
CA ALA A 184 17.03 9.47 8.15
C ALA A 184 16.60 9.33 9.63
N LEU A 185 15.45 8.72 9.89
CA LEU A 185 14.90 8.54 11.24
C LEU A 185 15.08 7.10 11.77
N GLU A 186 15.70 6.22 11.00
CA GLU A 186 15.90 4.82 11.37
C GLU A 186 16.60 4.64 12.72
N GLY A 187 17.73 5.31 12.92
CA GLY A 187 18.49 5.22 14.16
C GLY A 187 17.69 5.69 15.38
N LEU A 188 16.92 6.78 15.22
CA LEU A 188 16.03 7.27 16.25
C LEU A 188 14.88 6.32 16.54
N ALA A 189 14.26 5.77 15.48
CA ALA A 189 13.17 4.81 15.63
C ALA A 189 13.62 3.55 16.36
N ASN A 190 14.78 3.01 16.02
CA ASN A 190 15.40 1.87 16.70
C ASN A 190 15.67 2.17 18.19
N ALA A 191 16.20 3.36 18.49
CA ALA A 191 16.45 3.77 19.87
C ALA A 191 15.15 3.92 20.69
N VAL A 192 14.06 4.41 20.06
CA VAL A 192 12.77 4.61 20.73
C VAL A 192 12.01 3.28 20.90
N MET A 193 12.09 2.39 19.93
CA MET A 193 11.41 1.09 19.96
C MET A 193 12.17 0.02 20.75
N GLY A 194 13.44 0.24 21.06
CA GLY A 194 14.31 -0.79 21.63
C GLY A 194 14.54 -1.91 20.62
N ALA A 195 14.43 -3.18 21.04
CA ALA A 195 14.56 -4.35 20.16
C ALA A 195 13.35 -4.59 19.25
N GLY A 196 12.43 -3.65 19.13
CA GLY A 196 11.24 -3.75 18.27
C GLY A 196 11.57 -3.75 16.78
N ARG A 197 10.63 -4.24 15.95
CA ARG A 197 10.78 -4.28 14.51
C ARG A 197 10.47 -2.92 13.90
N VAL A 198 11.44 -2.31 13.24
CA VAL A 198 11.28 -1.11 12.42
C VAL A 198 11.24 -1.52 10.95
N VAL A 199 10.25 -1.02 10.20
CA VAL A 199 10.18 -1.17 8.74
C VAL A 199 10.63 0.14 8.12
N ILE A 200 11.65 0.08 7.27
CA ILE A 200 12.25 1.22 6.58
C ILE A 200 11.71 1.22 5.15
N THR A 201 11.31 2.38 4.66
CA THR A 201 10.87 2.64 3.27
C THR A 201 11.80 3.61 2.58
#